data_4fcd436627d9ac26f94f943ca4813c74
#
_entry.id   4fcd436627d9ac26f94f943ca4813c74
#
_cell.length_a   1.000
_cell.length_b   1.000
_cell.length_c   1.000
_cell.angle_alpha   90.00
_cell.angle_beta   90.00
_cell.angle_gamma   90.00
#
_symmetry.space_group_name_H-M   'P 1'
#
loop_
_entity.id
_entity.type
_entity.pdbx_description
1 polymer ?
#
loop_
_entity_poly.entity_id
_entity_poly.type
_entity_poly.pdbx_seq_one_letter_code
_entity_poly.pdbx_strand_id
1 'polypeptide(L)'
;MNNSFVGLGLLDPESTVGFLDWRGIVLTFVWKQTPFVALLVAGAMAALDRGMIEAARNLGASRPRILVEIVLPQVSGAMAVGLILSFVTMLSVLSVPVMISGGAPTLLTVDMAYRINAQGDYGTANALGFISYLMTGIVGWIYLRRQVAAGGGL
;
A
#
# COMPACT_ATOMS: atom_id res chain seq x y z
N MET A 1 14.62 -7.34 23.25
CA MET A 1 13.20 -7.57 23.66
C MET A 1 12.80 -9.05 23.58
N ASN A 2 13.33 -9.86 22.67
CA ASN A 2 12.99 -11.29 22.60
C ASN A 2 13.48 -12.16 23.78
N ASN A 3 14.59 -11.83 24.41
CA ASN A 3 15.16 -12.64 25.50
C ASN A 3 14.25 -12.77 26.74
N SER A 4 13.39 -11.78 27.00
CA SER A 4 12.46 -11.81 28.12
C SER A 4 11.30 -12.79 27.89
N PHE A 5 10.84 -12.93 26.67
CA PHE A 5 9.75 -13.85 26.30
C PHE A 5 10.26 -15.30 26.16
N VAL A 6 11.50 -15.49 25.75
CA VAL A 6 12.17 -16.79 25.74
C VAL A 6 12.43 -17.26 27.18
N GLY A 7 12.85 -16.35 28.07
CA GLY A 7 13.06 -16.66 29.49
C GLY A 7 11.77 -17.01 30.25
N LEU A 8 10.62 -16.59 29.78
CA LEU A 8 9.29 -16.92 30.33
C LEU A 8 8.67 -18.18 29.71
N GLY A 9 9.37 -18.87 28.80
CA GLY A 9 8.88 -20.06 28.12
C GLY A 9 7.72 -19.84 27.16
N LEU A 10 7.47 -18.56 26.78
CA LEU A 10 6.37 -18.18 25.89
C LEU A 10 6.75 -18.21 24.40
N LEU A 11 8.04 -18.31 24.09
CA LEU A 11 8.56 -18.40 22.72
C LEU A 11 9.71 -19.41 22.67
N ASP A 12 9.71 -20.27 21.67
CA ASP A 12 10.84 -21.16 21.38
C ASP A 12 12.06 -20.34 20.94
N PRO A 13 13.29 -20.70 21.38
CA PRO A 13 14.53 -20.01 21.00
C PRO A 13 14.76 -19.96 19.47
N GLU A 14 14.23 -20.95 18.73
CA GLU A 14 14.32 -21.02 17.27
C GLU A 14 13.18 -20.31 16.54
N SER A 15 12.05 -20.08 17.20
CA SER A 15 10.92 -19.32 16.67
C SER A 15 10.98 -17.85 17.14
N THR A 16 12.09 -17.17 16.88
CA THR A 16 12.11 -15.72 17.06
C THR A 16 11.08 -15.12 16.12
N VAL A 17 9.96 -14.64 16.67
CA VAL A 17 9.01 -13.78 15.95
C VAL A 17 9.75 -12.45 15.70
N GLY A 18 10.69 -12.50 14.77
CA GLY A 18 11.44 -11.34 14.33
C GLY A 18 10.56 -10.60 13.32
N PHE A 19 10.22 -9.36 13.64
CA PHE A 19 9.72 -8.42 12.62
C PHE A 19 10.81 -8.08 11.56
N LEU A 20 11.90 -8.82 11.53
CA LEU A 20 12.99 -8.72 10.55
C LEU A 20 12.74 -9.59 9.30
N ASP A 21 11.49 -9.99 9.09
CA ASP A 21 11.00 -10.84 8.01
C ASP A 21 10.12 -10.01 7.05
N TRP A 22 9.68 -10.61 5.95
CA TRP A 22 8.73 -10.01 5.01
C TRP A 22 7.46 -9.45 5.70
N ARG A 23 7.05 -10.05 6.82
CA ARG A 23 5.93 -9.59 7.66
C ARG A 23 6.19 -8.20 8.25
N GLY A 24 7.40 -7.96 8.74
CA GLY A 24 7.79 -6.64 9.24
C GLY A 24 7.84 -5.58 8.14
N ILE A 25 8.26 -5.97 6.93
CA ILE A 25 8.24 -5.07 5.77
C ILE A 25 6.80 -4.67 5.44
N VAL A 26 5.89 -5.64 5.37
CA VAL A 26 4.46 -5.39 5.09
C VAL A 26 3.85 -4.49 6.17
N LEU A 27 4.08 -4.79 7.46
CA LEU A 27 3.57 -3.98 8.56
C LEU A 27 4.07 -2.53 8.49
N THR A 28 5.35 -2.35 8.21
CA THR A 28 5.97 -1.02 8.09
C THR A 28 5.38 -0.24 6.91
N PHE A 29 5.15 -0.90 5.78
CA PHE A 29 4.52 -0.26 4.62
C PHE A 29 3.07 0.12 4.90
N VAL A 30 2.29 -0.76 5.51
CA VAL A 30 0.91 -0.45 5.91
C VAL A 30 0.89 0.75 6.85
N TRP A 31 1.73 0.74 7.90
CA TRP A 31 1.85 1.85 8.82
C TRP A 31 2.21 3.17 8.13
N LYS A 32 3.20 3.13 7.25
CA LYS A 32 3.70 4.32 6.53
C LYS A 32 2.66 4.89 5.56
N GLN A 33 1.90 4.04 4.86
CA GLN A 33 0.94 4.47 3.83
C GLN A 33 -0.44 4.79 4.38
N THR A 34 -0.81 4.27 5.54
CA THR A 34 -2.12 4.52 6.16
C THR A 34 -2.45 6.01 6.31
N PRO A 35 -1.56 6.88 6.85
CA PRO A 35 -1.86 8.31 6.97
C PRO A 35 -2.10 8.99 5.62
N PHE A 36 -1.34 8.64 4.61
CA PHE A 36 -1.47 9.19 3.27
C PHE A 36 -2.82 8.85 2.65
N VAL A 37 -3.19 7.56 2.66
CA VAL A 37 -4.47 7.11 2.12
C VAL A 37 -5.64 7.67 2.94
N ALA A 38 -5.50 7.71 4.27
CA ALA A 38 -6.52 8.28 5.16
C ALA A 38 -6.79 9.75 4.86
N LEU A 39 -5.75 10.56 4.67
CA LEU A 39 -5.90 11.98 4.30
C LEU A 39 -6.56 12.17 2.93
N LEU A 40 -6.20 11.33 1.96
CA LEU A 40 -6.79 11.38 0.63
C LEU A 40 -8.29 11.05 0.67
N VAL A 41 -8.65 10.00 1.40
CA VAL A 41 -10.05 9.60 1.58
C VAL A 41 -10.82 10.63 2.40
N ALA A 42 -10.22 11.18 3.46
CA ALA A 42 -10.84 12.23 4.27
C ALA A 42 -11.14 13.50 3.42
N GLY A 43 -10.21 13.88 2.53
CA GLY A 43 -10.46 14.96 1.58
C GLY A 43 -11.63 14.69 0.64
N ALA A 44 -11.73 13.47 0.11
CA ALA A 44 -12.85 13.06 -0.72
C ALA A 44 -14.18 13.03 0.08
N MET A 45 -14.15 12.59 1.34
CA MET A 45 -15.32 12.61 2.21
C MET A 45 -15.77 14.03 2.56
N ALA A 46 -14.85 14.99 2.69
CA ALA A 46 -15.18 16.38 2.95
C ALA A 46 -15.89 17.06 1.78
N ALA A 47 -15.69 16.56 0.55
CA ALA A 47 -16.35 17.05 -0.65
C ALA A 47 -17.76 16.44 -0.89
N LEU A 48 -18.20 15.48 -0.05
CA LEU A 48 -19.52 14.86 -0.18
C LEU A 48 -20.63 15.84 0.16
N ASP A 49 -21.73 15.74 -0.57
CA ASP A 49 -22.95 16.50 -0.28
C ASP A 49 -23.60 15.98 1.02
N ARG A 50 -23.62 16.84 2.02
CA ARG A 50 -24.25 16.55 3.32
C ARG A 50 -25.76 16.35 3.19
N GLY A 51 -26.40 17.01 2.24
CA GLY A 51 -27.85 16.89 1.99
C GLY A 51 -28.26 15.46 1.66
N MET A 52 -27.46 14.74 0.89
CA MET A 52 -27.71 13.31 0.60
C MET A 52 -27.66 12.44 1.87
N ILE A 53 -26.72 12.70 2.76
CA ILE A 53 -26.57 11.95 4.02
C ILE A 53 -27.73 12.24 4.96
N GLU A 54 -28.16 13.52 5.04
CA GLU A 54 -29.29 13.93 5.86
C GLU A 54 -30.63 13.39 5.32
N ALA A 55 -30.84 13.42 4.00
CA ALA A 55 -32.01 12.83 3.36
C ALA A 55 -32.11 11.31 3.65
N ALA A 56 -31.01 10.59 3.54
CA ALA A 56 -30.97 9.16 3.86
C ALA A 56 -31.29 8.89 5.34
N ARG A 57 -30.80 9.73 6.26
CA ARG A 57 -31.16 9.64 7.68
C ARG A 57 -32.65 9.87 7.94
N ASN A 58 -33.24 10.86 7.29
CA ASN A 58 -34.66 11.17 7.42
C ASN A 58 -35.57 10.03 6.91
N LEU A 59 -35.05 9.24 5.94
CA LEU A 59 -35.69 8.01 5.44
C LEU A 59 -35.41 6.79 6.34
N GLY A 60 -34.76 6.97 7.50
CA GLY A 60 -34.53 5.90 8.48
C GLY A 60 -33.32 5.00 8.16
N ALA A 61 -32.43 5.40 7.24
CA ALA A 61 -31.24 4.62 6.95
C ALA A 61 -30.27 4.61 8.15
N SER A 62 -29.80 3.43 8.54
CA SER A 62 -28.80 3.26 9.60
C SER A 62 -27.42 3.78 9.15
N ARG A 63 -26.57 4.18 10.10
CA ARG A 63 -25.21 4.68 9.81
C ARG A 63 -24.37 3.73 8.95
N PRO A 64 -24.31 2.41 9.22
CA PRO A 64 -23.56 1.49 8.38
C PRO A 64 -24.12 1.39 6.96
N ARG A 65 -25.43 1.50 6.80
CA ARG A 65 -26.06 1.50 5.49
C ARG A 65 -25.70 2.74 4.68
N ILE A 66 -25.72 3.92 5.29
CA ILE A 66 -25.26 5.17 4.65
C ILE A 66 -23.80 5.07 4.25
N LEU A 67 -22.96 4.50 5.11
CA LEU A 67 -21.54 4.34 4.81
C LEU A 67 -21.31 3.45 3.59
N VAL A 68 -21.99 2.31 3.51
CA VAL A 68 -21.77 1.32 2.44
C VAL A 68 -22.48 1.70 1.13
N GLU A 69 -23.70 2.23 1.21
CA GLU A 69 -24.51 2.49 0.01
C GLU A 69 -24.30 3.90 -0.58
N ILE A 70 -23.87 4.87 0.24
CA ILE A 70 -23.73 6.27 -0.21
C ILE A 70 -22.29 6.73 -0.20
N VAL A 71 -21.61 6.63 0.96
CA VAL A 71 -20.28 7.20 1.14
C VAL A 71 -19.22 6.39 0.38
N LEU A 72 -19.19 5.08 0.60
CA LEU A 72 -18.14 4.21 0.06
C LEU A 72 -18.06 4.22 -1.48
N PRO A 73 -19.18 4.16 -2.24
CA PRO A 73 -19.12 4.28 -3.69
C PRO A 73 -18.55 5.62 -4.17
N GLN A 74 -18.91 6.71 -3.50
CA GLN A 74 -18.46 8.06 -3.89
C GLN A 74 -16.97 8.29 -3.60
N VAL A 75 -16.44 7.75 -2.50
CA VAL A 75 -15.00 7.88 -2.17
C VAL A 75 -14.15 6.77 -2.80
N SER A 76 -14.76 5.79 -3.47
CA SER A 76 -14.06 4.65 -4.07
C SER A 76 -12.99 5.06 -5.09
N GLY A 77 -13.25 6.13 -5.84
CA GLY A 77 -12.27 6.71 -6.75
C GLY A 77 -11.01 7.21 -6.02
N ALA A 78 -11.18 7.96 -4.94
CA ALA A 78 -10.08 8.45 -4.12
C ALA A 78 -9.31 7.30 -3.44
N MET A 79 -10.04 6.27 -2.96
CA MET A 79 -9.41 5.06 -2.41
C MET A 79 -8.56 4.35 -3.45
N ALA A 80 -9.07 4.19 -4.66
CA ALA A 80 -8.33 3.55 -5.76
C ALA A 80 -7.06 4.35 -6.11
N VAL A 81 -7.15 5.69 -6.21
CA VAL A 81 -5.98 6.56 -6.40
C VAL A 81 -4.96 6.35 -5.28
N GLY A 82 -5.40 6.39 -4.03
CA GLY A 82 -4.55 6.22 -2.86
C GLY A 82 -3.81 4.88 -2.87
N LEU A 83 -4.51 3.79 -3.19
CA LEU A 83 -3.93 2.45 -3.28
C LEU A 83 -2.89 2.34 -4.40
N ILE A 84 -3.17 2.91 -5.58
CA ILE A 84 -2.25 2.87 -6.72
C ILE A 84 -0.99 3.69 -6.45
N LEU A 85 -1.15 4.91 -5.92
CA LEU A 85 0.00 5.74 -5.55
C LEU A 85 0.83 5.09 -4.44
N SER A 86 0.18 4.42 -3.47
CA SER A 86 0.87 3.63 -2.45
C SER A 86 1.66 2.48 -3.07
N PHE A 87 1.07 1.74 -4.00
CA PHE A 87 1.74 0.65 -4.72
C PHE A 87 2.96 1.13 -5.49
N VAL A 88 2.82 2.22 -6.26
CA VAL A 88 3.94 2.83 -7.01
C VAL A 88 5.06 3.28 -6.06
N THR A 89 4.69 3.92 -4.95
CA THR A 89 5.66 4.37 -3.94
C THR A 89 6.39 3.18 -3.31
N MET A 90 5.67 2.08 -3.01
CA MET A 90 6.28 0.87 -2.43
C MET A 90 7.27 0.20 -3.37
N LEU A 91 7.01 0.19 -4.68
CA LEU A 91 7.94 -0.34 -5.68
C LEU A 91 9.24 0.47 -5.79
N SER A 92 9.24 1.73 -5.35
CA SER A 92 10.40 2.64 -5.43
C SER A 92 11.18 2.71 -4.12
N VAL A 93 10.64 2.22 -2.99
CA VAL A 93 11.28 2.34 -1.68
C VAL A 93 12.34 1.26 -1.50
N LEU A 94 13.58 1.68 -1.24
CA LEU A 94 14.72 0.83 -0.94
C LEU A 94 15.06 0.79 0.57
N SER A 95 14.93 1.93 1.26
CA SER A 95 15.45 2.09 2.63
C SER A 95 14.80 1.14 3.64
N VAL A 96 13.48 1.02 3.63
CA VAL A 96 12.75 0.17 4.59
C VAL A 96 13.10 -1.31 4.43
N PRO A 97 13.04 -1.89 3.22
CA PRO A 97 13.44 -3.28 3.03
C PRO A 97 14.89 -3.57 3.40
N VAL A 98 15.83 -2.70 3.03
CA VAL A 98 17.25 -2.89 3.36
C VAL A 98 17.48 -2.89 4.86
N MET A 99 16.82 -2.00 5.60
CA MET A 99 16.95 -1.93 7.06
C MET A 99 16.36 -3.16 7.77
N ILE A 100 15.30 -3.74 7.23
CA ILE A 100 14.64 -4.90 7.82
C ILE A 100 15.32 -6.20 7.40
N SER A 101 15.68 -6.35 6.13
CA SER A 101 16.26 -7.59 5.58
C SER A 101 17.77 -7.68 5.74
N GLY A 102 18.43 -6.65 6.28
CA GLY A 102 19.89 -6.64 6.42
C GLY A 102 20.64 -6.66 5.08
N GLY A 103 19.99 -6.24 3.99
CA GLY A 103 20.60 -6.22 2.64
C GLY A 103 20.46 -7.54 1.86
N ALA A 104 19.83 -8.57 2.44
CA ALA A 104 19.50 -9.78 1.68
C ALA A 104 18.43 -9.46 0.62
N PRO A 105 18.52 -9.99 -0.61
CA PRO A 105 17.58 -9.71 -1.69
C PRO A 105 16.21 -10.35 -1.41
N THR A 106 15.34 -9.58 -0.76
CA THR A 106 13.96 -9.99 -0.42
C THR A 106 12.91 -9.29 -1.26
N LEU A 107 13.26 -8.13 -1.83
CA LEU A 107 12.41 -7.31 -2.66
C LEU A 107 13.16 -6.87 -3.92
N LEU A 108 12.41 -6.58 -4.98
CA LEU A 108 12.96 -6.23 -6.29
C LEU A 108 13.96 -5.06 -6.22
N THR A 109 13.65 -4.01 -5.46
CA THR A 109 14.53 -2.84 -5.27
C THR A 109 15.81 -3.19 -4.52
N VAL A 110 15.74 -4.09 -3.54
CA VAL A 110 16.91 -4.55 -2.79
C VAL A 110 17.80 -5.43 -3.66
N ASP A 111 17.22 -6.32 -4.46
CA ASP A 111 17.97 -7.16 -5.40
C ASP A 111 18.68 -6.32 -6.47
N MET A 112 17.99 -5.30 -7.03
CA MET A 112 18.62 -4.36 -7.95
C MET A 112 19.82 -3.63 -7.32
N ALA A 113 19.64 -3.11 -6.11
CA ALA A 113 20.71 -2.43 -5.40
C ALA A 113 21.87 -3.37 -5.06
N TYR A 114 21.59 -4.59 -4.65
CA TYR A 114 22.60 -5.60 -4.36
C TYR A 114 23.40 -5.98 -5.62
N ARG A 115 22.74 -6.21 -6.75
CA ARG A 115 23.39 -6.52 -8.03
C ARG A 115 24.32 -5.39 -8.49
N ILE A 116 23.88 -4.14 -8.37
CA ILE A 116 24.71 -2.99 -8.75
C ILE A 116 25.91 -2.86 -7.81
N ASN A 117 25.67 -2.85 -6.49
CA ASN A 117 26.71 -2.47 -5.52
C ASN A 117 27.67 -3.63 -5.17
N ALA A 118 27.17 -4.87 -5.13
CA ALA A 118 27.96 -6.03 -4.70
C ALA A 118 28.49 -6.86 -5.89
N GLN A 119 27.77 -6.91 -7.00
CA GLN A 119 28.11 -7.78 -8.13
C GLN A 119 28.56 -7.00 -9.36
N GLY A 120 28.31 -5.70 -9.47
CA GLY A 120 28.58 -4.92 -10.68
C GLY A 120 27.73 -5.34 -11.88
N ASP A 121 26.64 -6.11 -11.65
CA ASP A 121 25.76 -6.63 -12.70
C ASP A 121 24.69 -5.60 -13.07
N TYR A 122 25.09 -4.61 -13.84
CA TYR A 122 24.19 -3.57 -14.34
C TYR A 122 23.17 -4.12 -15.34
N GLY A 123 23.48 -5.20 -16.07
CA GLY A 123 22.60 -5.79 -17.06
C GLY A 123 21.32 -6.32 -16.43
N THR A 124 21.47 -7.20 -15.43
CA THR A 124 20.33 -7.79 -14.73
C THR A 124 19.59 -6.74 -13.89
N ALA A 125 20.30 -5.80 -13.26
CA ALA A 125 19.67 -4.73 -12.49
C ALA A 125 18.79 -3.84 -13.39
N ASN A 126 19.24 -3.47 -14.57
CA ASN A 126 18.45 -2.72 -15.56
C ASN A 126 17.25 -3.49 -16.06
N ALA A 127 17.37 -4.80 -16.29
CA ALA A 127 16.25 -5.65 -16.69
C ALA A 127 15.16 -5.69 -15.59
N LEU A 128 15.54 -5.83 -14.33
CA LEU A 128 14.63 -5.76 -13.19
C LEU A 128 13.96 -4.38 -13.07
N GLY A 129 14.72 -3.29 -13.30
CA GLY A 129 14.18 -1.94 -13.35
C GLY A 129 13.14 -1.76 -14.46
N PHE A 130 13.41 -2.30 -15.65
CA PHE A 130 12.46 -2.28 -16.75
C PHE A 130 11.17 -3.05 -16.44
N ILE A 131 11.29 -4.22 -15.80
CA ILE A 131 10.14 -5.01 -15.34
C ILE A 131 9.30 -4.20 -14.32
N SER A 132 9.95 -3.55 -13.34
CA SER A 132 9.28 -2.68 -12.37
C SER A 132 8.52 -1.55 -13.05
N TYR A 133 9.15 -0.93 -14.06
CA TYR A 133 8.53 0.14 -14.83
C TYR A 133 7.31 -0.35 -15.61
N LEU A 134 7.41 -1.50 -16.27
CA LEU A 134 6.28 -2.12 -16.97
C LEU A 134 5.13 -2.46 -16.02
N MET A 135 5.41 -3.06 -14.86
CA MET A 135 4.39 -3.38 -13.86
C MET A 135 3.65 -2.12 -13.40
N THR A 136 4.40 -1.06 -13.10
CA THR A 136 3.83 0.23 -12.69
C THR A 136 2.99 0.86 -13.81
N GLY A 137 3.51 0.81 -15.04
CA GLY A 137 2.82 1.31 -16.23
C GLY A 137 1.50 0.58 -16.51
N ILE A 138 1.49 -0.75 -16.39
CA ILE A 138 0.29 -1.57 -16.59
C ILE A 138 -0.78 -1.22 -15.53
N VAL A 139 -0.38 -1.12 -14.26
CA VAL A 139 -1.31 -0.75 -13.17
C VAL A 139 -1.87 0.66 -13.41
N GLY A 140 -1.01 1.63 -13.75
CA GLY A 140 -1.43 2.98 -14.09
C GLY A 140 -2.37 3.03 -15.31
N TRP A 141 -2.06 2.28 -16.36
CA TRP A 141 -2.90 2.18 -17.56
C TRP A 141 -4.29 1.60 -17.27
N ILE A 142 -4.36 0.50 -16.52
CA ILE A 142 -5.64 -0.13 -16.12
C ILE A 142 -6.49 0.87 -15.33
N TYR A 143 -5.84 1.62 -14.42
CA TYR A 143 -6.53 2.64 -13.64
C TYR A 143 -7.08 3.77 -14.51
N LEU A 144 -6.24 4.34 -15.38
CA LEU A 144 -6.66 5.43 -16.28
C LEU A 144 -7.82 5.00 -17.18
N ARG A 145 -7.75 3.81 -17.74
CA ARG A 145 -8.85 3.25 -18.55
C ARG A 145 -10.15 3.17 -17.77
N ARG A 146 -10.11 2.72 -16.50
CA ARG A 146 -11.30 2.62 -15.66
C ARG A 146 -11.87 3.99 -15.29
N GLN A 147 -11.02 4.95 -15.02
CA GLN A 147 -11.44 6.33 -14.70
C GLN A 147 -12.08 7.02 -15.91
N VAL A 148 -11.49 6.89 -17.08
CA VAL A 148 -12.04 7.46 -18.32
C VAL A 148 -13.38 6.79 -18.66
N ALA A 149 -13.50 5.47 -18.48
CA ALA A 149 -14.76 4.75 -18.69
C ALA A 149 -15.85 5.15 -17.68
N ALA A 150 -15.48 5.47 -16.44
CA ALA A 150 -16.42 5.91 -15.41
C ALA A 150 -16.79 7.39 -15.54
N GLY A 151 -15.91 8.24 -16.07
CA GLY A 151 -16.14 9.68 -16.30
C GLY A 151 -16.74 10.04 -17.66
N GLY A 152 -16.84 9.10 -18.58
CA GLY A 152 -17.43 9.31 -19.93
C GLY A 152 -18.96 9.22 -20.00
N GLY A 153 -19.65 9.21 -18.87
CA GLY A 153 -21.12 9.20 -18.75
C GLY A 153 -21.69 10.55 -18.32
N LEU A 154 -21.25 11.67 -18.98
CA LEU A 154 -21.94 12.97 -18.93
C LEU A 154 -22.57 13.26 -20.27
#